data_34399a499028ea63fc3a1c407a29076a
#
_entry.id   34399a499028ea63fc3a1c407a29076a
#
_cell.length_a   1.000
_cell.length_b   1.000
_cell.length_c   1.000
_cell.angle_alpha   90.00
_cell.angle_beta   90.00
_cell.angle_gamma   90.00
#
_symmetry.space_group_name_H-M   'P 1'
#
loop_
_entity.id
_entity.type
_entity.pdbx_description
1 polymer ?
#
loop_
_entity_poly.entity_id
_entity_poly.type
_entity_poly.pdbx_seq_one_letter_code
_entity_poly.pdbx_strand_id
1 'polypeptide(L)' 'MEKKSCDLTAREIDVLTFLVNGDSNNIIAEKLCITNHTVKAHLTQIYKKLGVTNRTSAAIKAKDNNIIPHQD' A
#
# COMPACT_ATOMS: atom_id res chain seq x y z
N MET A 1 8.39 12.86 17.65
CA MET A 1 8.03 12.49 17.17
C MET A 1 7.10 12.29 16.63
N GLU A 2 6.74 12.19 16.04
CA GLU A 2 5.88 11.99 15.55
C GLU A 2 5.59 11.17 14.99
N LYS A 3 5.05 11.04 14.96
CA LYS A 3 4.71 10.02 14.50
C LYS A 3 3.96 9.96 13.31
N LYS A 4 4.05 9.10 12.59
CA LYS A 4 3.36 8.96 11.49
C LYS A 4 2.00 8.74 11.77
N SER A 5 1.15 9.17 11.04
CA SER A 5 -0.25 9.06 11.32
C SER A 5 -0.81 7.70 10.95
N CYS A 6 -0.09 6.91 10.22
CA CYS A 6 -0.57 5.62 9.77
C CYS A 6 0.11 4.48 10.49
N ASP A 7 -0.66 3.45 10.83
CA ASP A 7 -0.12 2.26 11.49
C ASP A 7 0.07 1.13 10.52
N LEU A 8 0.66 1.39 9.38
CA LEU A 8 0.87 0.37 8.39
C LEU A 8 1.91 -0.63 8.84
N THR A 9 1.61 -1.91 8.65
CA THR A 9 2.56 -2.97 8.92
C THR A 9 3.61 -3.01 7.81
N ALA A 10 4.71 -3.73 8.05
CA ALA A 10 5.75 -3.86 7.03
C ALA A 10 5.18 -4.46 5.75
N ARG A 11 4.31 -5.46 5.87
CA ARG A 11 3.70 -6.08 4.69
C ARG A 11 2.79 -5.11 3.96
N GLU A 12 2.05 -4.30 4.69
CA GLU A 12 1.18 -3.31 4.07
C GLU A 12 2.00 -2.26 3.32
N ILE A 13 3.14 -1.88 3.87
CA ILE A 13 4.02 -0.94 3.19
C ILE A 13 4.55 -1.55 1.90
N ASP A 14 4.91 -2.84 1.92
CA ASP A 14 5.34 -3.52 0.71
C ASP A 14 4.26 -3.47 -0.37
N VAL A 15 3.03 -3.83 0.01
CA VAL A 15 1.91 -3.83 -0.93
C VAL A 15 1.68 -2.44 -1.48
N LEU A 16 1.70 -1.44 -0.61
CA LEU A 16 1.46 -0.06 -1.02
C LEU A 16 2.57 0.43 -1.95
N THR A 17 3.81 0.05 -1.69
CA THR A 17 4.93 0.43 -2.54
C THR A 17 4.74 -0.10 -3.96
N PHE A 18 4.36 -1.37 -4.09
CA PHE A 18 4.11 -1.96 -5.40
C PHE A 18 2.93 -1.29 -6.09
N LEU A 19 1.90 -0.97 -5.31
CA LEU A 19 0.73 -0.29 -5.84
C LEU A 19 1.12 1.07 -6.44
N VAL A 20 1.93 1.82 -5.72
CA VAL A 20 2.38 3.14 -6.19
C VAL A 20 3.21 3.01 -7.45
N ASN A 21 3.95 1.91 -7.57
CA ASN A 21 4.75 1.65 -8.77
C ASN A 21 3.92 1.18 -9.96
N GLY A 22 2.62 1.00 -9.76
CA GLY A 22 1.74 0.63 -10.87
C GLY A 22 1.50 -0.85 -11.04
N ASP A 23 1.94 -1.67 -10.09
CA ASP A 23 1.74 -3.11 -10.19
C ASP A 23 0.28 -3.48 -9.98
N SER A 24 -0.18 -4.45 -10.76
CA SER A 24 -1.52 -4.98 -10.56
C SER A 24 -1.54 -5.90 -9.35
N ASN A 25 -2.75 -6.24 -8.89
CA ASN A 25 -2.87 -7.17 -7.77
C ASN A 25 -2.23 -8.52 -8.07
N ASN A 26 -2.33 -8.99 -9.32
CA ASN A 26 -1.70 -10.25 -9.71
C ASN A 26 -0.19 -10.17 -9.58
N ILE A 27 0.38 -9.08 -10.02
CA ILE A 27 1.83 -8.88 -9.96
C ILE A 27 2.29 -8.79 -8.50
N ILE A 28 1.53 -8.05 -7.70
CA ILE A 28 1.87 -7.94 -6.27
C ILE A 28 1.83 -9.30 -5.61
N ALA A 29 0.79 -10.08 -5.92
CA ALA A 29 0.65 -11.42 -5.36
C ALA A 29 1.85 -12.28 -5.71
N GLU A 30 2.29 -12.22 -6.96
CA GLU A 30 3.45 -12.98 -7.40
C GLU A 30 4.71 -12.56 -6.66
N LYS A 31 4.92 -11.27 -6.57
CA LYS A 31 6.14 -10.76 -5.93
C LYS A 31 6.21 -11.12 -4.46
N LEU A 32 5.07 -11.19 -3.80
CA LEU A 32 5.03 -11.47 -2.37
C LEU A 32 4.74 -12.94 -2.07
N CYS A 33 4.52 -13.74 -3.09
CA CYS A 33 4.22 -15.17 -2.93
C CYS A 33 2.96 -15.40 -2.10
N ILE A 34 1.94 -14.59 -2.37
CA ILE A 34 0.64 -14.70 -1.71
C ILE A 34 -0.44 -14.74 -2.78
N THR A 35 -1.68 -14.97 -2.38
CA THR A 35 -2.78 -15.02 -3.32
C THR A 35 -3.29 -13.62 -3.62
N ASN A 36 -3.98 -13.49 -4.75
CA ASN A 36 -4.64 -12.26 -5.12
C ASN A 36 -5.65 -11.86 -4.05
N HIS A 37 -6.34 -12.84 -3.49
CA HIS A 37 -7.30 -12.60 -2.43
C HIS A 37 -6.63 -11.95 -1.21
N THR A 38 -5.44 -12.41 -0.87
CA THR A 38 -4.70 -11.85 0.25
C THR A 38 -4.25 -10.42 -0.05
N VAL A 39 -3.86 -10.15 -1.30
CA VAL A 39 -3.52 -8.78 -1.69
C VAL A 39 -4.72 -7.86 -1.49
N LYS A 40 -5.90 -8.30 -1.90
CA LYS A 40 -7.12 -7.50 -1.72
C LYS A 40 -7.40 -7.22 -0.26
N ALA A 41 -7.18 -8.22 0.60
CA ALA A 41 -7.38 -8.04 2.03
C ALA A 41 -6.43 -6.99 2.59
N HIS A 42 -5.17 -7.04 2.16
CA HIS A 42 -4.20 -6.02 2.58
C HIS A 42 -4.62 -4.64 2.10
N LEU A 43 -5.08 -4.53 0.85
CA LEU A 43 -5.50 -3.24 0.31
C LEU A 43 -6.69 -2.66 1.07
N THR A 44 -7.63 -3.51 1.46
CA THR A 44 -8.78 -3.06 2.24
C THR A 44 -8.31 -2.41 3.54
N GLN A 45 -7.36 -3.03 4.22
CA GLN A 45 -6.83 -2.48 5.46
C GLN A 45 -6.05 -1.19 5.21
N ILE A 46 -5.26 -1.18 4.14
CA ILE A 46 -4.49 0.02 3.77
C ILE A 46 -5.43 1.20 3.52
N TYR A 47 -6.49 0.97 2.75
CA TYR A 47 -7.45 2.04 2.45
C TYR A 47 -8.07 2.58 3.72
N LYS A 48 -8.43 1.71 4.65
CA LYS A 48 -9.00 2.14 5.92
C LYS A 48 -8.01 2.98 6.71
N LYS A 49 -6.78 2.51 6.77
CA LYS A 49 -5.75 3.21 7.56
C LYS A 49 -5.38 4.55 6.97
N LEU A 50 -5.42 4.66 5.64
CA LEU A 50 -5.11 5.92 4.97
C LEU A 50 -6.32 6.84 4.86
N GLY A 51 -7.51 6.32 5.16
CA GLY A 51 -8.72 7.12 5.05
C GLY A 51 -9.12 7.39 3.61
N VAL A 52 -8.86 6.44 2.72
CA VAL A 52 -9.20 6.58 1.31
C VAL A 52 -10.11 5.44 0.89
N THR A 53 -10.70 5.56 -0.30
CA THR A 53 -11.67 4.57 -0.76
C THR A 53 -11.28 3.87 -2.05
N ASN A 54 -10.18 4.28 -2.67
CA ASN A 54 -9.80 3.66 -3.93
C ASN A 54 -8.29 3.68 -4.11
N ARG A 55 -7.87 2.97 -5.14
CA ARG A 55 -6.46 2.75 -5.42
C ARG A 55 -5.71 4.03 -5.74
N THR A 56 -6.31 4.87 -6.57
CA THR A 56 -5.67 6.11 -6.99
C THR A 56 -5.44 7.04 -5.80
N SER A 57 -6.45 7.18 -4.96
CA SER A 57 -6.33 8.02 -3.77
C SER A 57 -5.27 7.48 -2.83
N ALA A 58 -5.19 6.16 -2.71
CA ALA A 58 -4.17 5.54 -1.86
C ALA A 58 -2.77 5.86 -2.36
N ALA A 59 -2.56 5.78 -3.67
CA ALA A 59 -1.25 6.06 -4.26
C ALA A 59 -0.85 7.51 -4.03
N ILE A 60 -1.79 8.41 -4.23
CA ILE A 60 -1.54 9.85 -4.04
C ILE A 60 -1.21 10.13 -2.57
N LYS A 61 -2.00 9.58 -1.68
CA LYS A 61 -1.79 9.80 -0.25
C LYS A 61 -0.43 9.26 0.21
N ALA A 62 -0.05 8.10 -0.32
CA ALA A 62 1.23 7.50 0.05
C ALA A 62 2.40 8.38 -0.38
N LYS A 63 2.31 8.94 -1.56
CA LYS A 63 3.36 9.81 -2.06
C LYS A 63 3.40 11.13 -1.32
N ASP A 64 2.23 11.73 -1.10
CA ASP A 64 2.15 13.04 -0.46
C ASP A 64 2.67 13.02 0.97
N ASN A 65 2.48 11.91 1.65
CA ASN A 65 2.84 11.81 3.06
C ASN A 65 4.13 11.03 3.30
N ASN A 66 4.83 10.69 2.22
CA ASN A 66 6.09 9.95 2.32
C ASN A 66 5.95 8.68 3.14
N ILE A 67 4.84 7.97 2.97
CA ILE A 67 4.57 6.77 3.74
C ILE A 67 5.45 5.62 3.27
N ILE A 68 5.72 5.56 1.97
CA ILE A 68 6.52 4.48 1.40
C ILE A 68 7.97 4.91 1.26
N PRO A 69 8.91 3.96 1.13
CA PRO A 69 10.30 4.31 0.92
C PRO A 69 10.47 5.11 -0.34
N HIS A 70 11.44 5.99 -0.34
CA HIS A 70 11.73 6.82 -1.49
C HIS A 70 12.17 5.96 -2.66
N GLN A 71 11.60 6.21 -3.83
CA GLN A 71 11.89 5.44 -5.02
C GLN A 71 12.68 6.30 -5.98
N ASP A 72 13.81 5.84 -6.37
CA ASP A 72 14.56 6.56 -7.38
C ASP A 72 14.80 5.72 -8.56
#